data_d9d95b0a2daf29974556dc78aff8b474
#
_entry.id   d9d95b0a2daf29974556dc78aff8b474
#
_cell.length_a   1.000
_cell.length_b   1.000
_cell.length_c   1.000
_cell.angle_alpha   90.00
_cell.angle_beta   90.00
_cell.angle_gamma   90.00
#
_symmetry.space_group_name_H-M   'P 1'
#
loop_
_entity.id
_entity.type
_entity.pdbx_description
1 polymer ?
#
loop_
_entity_poly.entity_id
_entity_poly.type
_entity_poly.pdbx_seq_one_letter_code
_entity_poly.pdbx_strand_id
1 'polypeptide(L)'
;MKSIAAIIILMLSIQTHTEGFTPPDRDRILTTLKPDHPRLMIDANTIARIKEQIARDTVAAKIYRRVKRDTREILTQKPSEYSIPDGRRLLSTSRRVKERVRQLAFLYLIEGGKSYLYRAWAELEAAAQFKDWNPDHFLDTAEMTYAFAVGYDWLYDHWTEDQRHILRNAIVEKGLKPGLKGYRENAWWARSHNNWNQVCNGGLGMGALAIADEEPELANEILHAGIKGIPLSMNFYAPDGAGIEGVTYWDYGARYNVLFLSSLFSALGTDFDLSATPGFKESGDYQIYISGADRYSFDFADCGLRRMSSPMHFWMGNHYGIKHYSWFRYDTLRQHPRGTVLDLLWFDDSAKDFDPSSLPLDKHFRKADVATLRSSWTDPNALVLGIQAGGNYNLGMHRHLDQGTFILEALGERWAIDSGTERETYQRHRNKRQRWEFYRIRAEGHNTLVFNPVNGPDQNPKAECPITTFKSEANRATATLDLTDVYADLVTHAQRTFEIIDHRYVVITDDIEAKSPSELWWFMHTRAGVKLEGQTALLTRRGKHLKAEILSPSDAIFTVLDAVPLPTSPNPKQANNTGRRKLAIHFTDATNLKIKVKLTPEVRP
;
A
#
# COMPACT_ATOMS: atom_id res chain seq x y z
N MET A 1 56.50 23.05 20.42
CA MET A 1 55.20 23.05 21.06
C MET A 1 54.16 23.01 19.95
N LYS A 2 53.60 21.85 19.66
CA LYS A 2 52.56 21.68 18.63
C LYS A 2 51.23 21.45 19.37
N SER A 3 50.31 22.39 19.23
CA SER A 3 48.95 22.28 19.76
C SER A 3 48.13 21.33 18.87
N ILE A 4 47.66 20.25 19.46
CA ILE A 4 46.70 19.34 18.85
C ILE A 4 45.29 19.85 19.24
N ALA A 5 44.57 20.37 18.27
CA ALA A 5 43.16 20.71 18.44
C ALA A 5 42.33 19.42 18.29
N ALA A 6 41.71 19.00 19.38
CA ALA A 6 40.77 17.89 19.38
C ALA A 6 39.43 18.38 18.81
N ILE A 7 39.02 17.84 17.66
CA ILE A 7 37.66 18.02 17.10
C ILE A 7 36.75 17.03 17.82
N ILE A 8 35.91 17.55 18.70
CA ILE A 8 34.80 16.79 19.31
C ILE A 8 33.68 16.77 18.26
N ILE A 9 33.51 15.61 17.63
CA ILE A 9 32.32 15.33 16.80
C ILE A 9 31.15 15.05 17.76
N LEU A 10 30.27 16.03 17.89
CA LEU A 10 29.00 15.90 18.60
C LEU A 10 28.07 15.05 17.73
N MET A 11 27.96 13.75 18.04
CA MET A 11 26.87 12.93 17.50
C MET A 11 25.57 13.42 18.12
N LEU A 12 24.84 14.26 17.40
CA LEU A 12 23.43 14.52 17.70
C LEU A 12 22.66 13.23 17.40
N SER A 13 22.36 12.47 18.44
CA SER A 13 21.30 11.47 18.39
C SER A 13 19.99 12.22 18.14
N ILE A 14 19.45 12.13 16.93
CA ILE A 14 18.07 12.54 16.65
C ILE A 14 17.16 11.60 17.44
N GLN A 15 16.87 11.96 18.67
CA GLN A 15 15.71 11.47 19.39
C GLN A 15 14.50 12.09 18.69
N THR A 16 13.88 11.35 17.78
CA THR A 16 12.52 11.66 17.32
C THR A 16 11.59 11.47 18.51
N HIS A 17 11.39 12.54 19.27
CA HIS A 17 10.30 12.59 20.24
C HIS A 17 8.99 12.46 19.43
N THR A 18 8.20 11.45 19.76
CA THR A 18 6.78 11.39 19.41
C THR A 18 6.09 12.48 20.25
N GLU A 19 6.16 13.73 19.78
CA GLU A 19 5.46 14.82 20.46
C GLU A 19 3.97 14.51 20.43
N GLY A 20 3.40 14.17 21.60
CA GLY A 20 1.96 14.17 21.84
C GLY A 20 1.30 12.86 22.27
N PHE A 21 1.82 11.67 21.97
CA PHE A 21 1.17 10.42 22.41
C PHE A 21 1.74 9.93 23.75
N THR A 22 0.87 9.85 24.76
CA THR A 22 1.20 9.26 26.07
C THR A 22 0.50 7.91 26.18
N PRO A 23 1.24 6.79 26.23
CA PRO A 23 0.62 5.49 26.42
C PRO A 23 -0.09 5.42 27.78
N PRO A 24 -1.20 4.65 27.90
CA PRO A 24 -1.88 4.48 29.16
C PRO A 24 -0.98 3.79 30.18
N ASP A 25 -1.23 4.06 31.47
CA ASP A 25 -0.62 3.29 32.55
C ASP A 25 -0.96 1.80 32.36
N ARG A 26 0.04 0.93 32.52
CA ARG A 26 -0.13 -0.51 32.29
C ARG A 26 -1.32 -1.07 33.07
N ASP A 27 -1.47 -0.71 34.33
CA ASP A 27 -2.50 -1.24 35.23
C ASP A 27 -3.93 -0.77 34.86
N ARG A 28 -4.05 0.20 33.95
CA ARG A 28 -5.35 0.72 33.50
C ARG A 28 -5.87 0.10 32.21
N ILE A 29 -5.02 -0.62 31.47
CA ILE A 29 -5.38 -1.08 30.11
C ILE A 29 -6.58 -2.04 30.15
N LEU A 30 -6.58 -3.01 31.06
CA LEU A 30 -7.62 -4.05 31.13
C LEU A 30 -8.79 -3.72 32.07
N THR A 31 -8.84 -2.52 32.68
CA THR A 31 -9.87 -2.18 33.66
C THR A 31 -11.29 -2.14 33.09
N THR A 32 -11.42 -1.94 31.79
CA THR A 32 -12.71 -1.89 31.08
C THR A 32 -12.93 -3.10 30.17
N LEU A 33 -12.16 -4.17 30.35
CA LEU A 33 -12.27 -5.37 29.53
C LEU A 33 -13.69 -5.96 29.61
N LYS A 34 -14.32 -6.14 28.47
CA LYS A 34 -15.59 -6.86 28.40
C LYS A 34 -15.41 -8.32 28.84
N PRO A 35 -16.24 -8.83 29.76
CA PRO A 35 -16.09 -10.19 30.27
C PRO A 35 -16.51 -11.24 29.24
N ASP A 36 -17.47 -10.92 28.38
CA ASP A 36 -18.08 -11.86 27.45
C ASP A 36 -17.31 -11.99 26.13
N HIS A 37 -17.40 -13.15 25.53
CA HIS A 37 -16.98 -13.44 24.15
C HIS A 37 -18.20 -13.59 23.21
N PRO A 38 -18.06 -13.25 21.92
CA PRO A 38 -16.91 -12.62 21.30
C PRO A 38 -16.78 -11.14 21.68
N ARG A 39 -15.54 -10.69 21.87
CA ARG A 39 -15.21 -9.28 22.19
C ARG A 39 -14.39 -8.59 21.10
N LEU A 40 -13.82 -9.33 20.15
CA LEU A 40 -12.99 -8.79 19.07
C LEU A 40 -13.82 -8.42 17.84
N MET A 41 -14.10 -7.15 17.63
CA MET A 41 -14.76 -6.61 16.41
C MET A 41 -16.20 -7.10 16.15
N ILE A 42 -16.69 -8.12 16.84
CA ILE A 42 -18.02 -8.70 16.63
C ILE A 42 -18.65 -9.02 17.98
N ASP A 43 -19.96 -8.80 18.06
CA ASP A 43 -20.83 -9.16 19.18
C ASP A 43 -22.22 -9.53 18.65
N ALA A 44 -23.15 -9.85 19.51
CA ALA A 44 -24.52 -10.21 19.13
C ALA A 44 -25.23 -9.12 18.31
N ASN A 45 -25.00 -7.84 18.66
CA ASN A 45 -25.57 -6.69 17.94
C ASN A 45 -24.97 -6.56 16.54
N THR A 46 -23.67 -6.77 16.42
CA THR A 46 -22.96 -6.77 15.12
C THR A 46 -23.48 -7.90 14.22
N ILE A 47 -23.68 -9.10 14.78
CA ILE A 47 -24.26 -10.25 14.05
C ILE A 47 -25.67 -9.91 13.55
N ALA A 48 -26.53 -9.35 14.40
CA ALA A 48 -27.88 -8.96 14.03
C ALA A 48 -27.88 -7.90 12.90
N ARG A 49 -27.06 -6.87 13.04
CA ARG A 49 -26.88 -5.81 12.02
C ARG A 49 -26.39 -6.40 10.68
N ILE A 50 -25.43 -7.30 10.70
CA ILE A 50 -24.93 -7.94 9.47
C ILE A 50 -26.05 -8.74 8.78
N LYS A 51 -26.85 -9.52 9.52
CA LYS A 51 -28.00 -10.28 8.98
C LYS A 51 -29.03 -9.35 8.32
N GLU A 52 -29.34 -8.23 8.97
CA GLU A 52 -30.23 -7.22 8.41
C GLU A 52 -29.65 -6.61 7.13
N GLN A 53 -28.37 -6.20 7.13
CA GLN A 53 -27.72 -5.62 5.95
C GLN A 53 -27.69 -6.59 4.77
N ILE A 54 -27.40 -7.88 5.01
CA ILE A 54 -27.46 -8.92 3.98
C ILE A 54 -28.86 -9.06 3.38
N ALA A 55 -29.90 -8.89 4.20
CA ALA A 55 -31.28 -9.01 3.75
C ALA A 55 -31.76 -7.80 2.93
N ARG A 56 -31.32 -6.56 3.30
CA ARG A 56 -31.84 -5.32 2.71
C ARG A 56 -30.96 -4.73 1.59
N ASP A 57 -29.64 -4.99 1.58
CA ASP A 57 -28.71 -4.39 0.64
C ASP A 57 -28.14 -5.41 -0.36
N THR A 58 -28.22 -5.08 -1.65
CA THR A 58 -27.79 -5.98 -2.73
C THR A 58 -26.28 -6.17 -2.79
N VAL A 59 -25.47 -5.17 -2.37
CA VAL A 59 -24.02 -5.26 -2.33
C VAL A 59 -23.60 -6.15 -1.17
N ALA A 60 -24.16 -5.95 0.03
CA ALA A 60 -23.93 -6.82 1.18
C ALA A 60 -24.30 -8.28 0.86
N ALA A 61 -25.46 -8.49 0.22
CA ALA A 61 -25.90 -9.82 -0.20
C ALA A 61 -24.95 -10.50 -1.22
N LYS A 62 -24.36 -9.72 -2.15
CA LYS A 62 -23.36 -10.23 -3.11
C LYS A 62 -22.06 -10.63 -2.41
N ILE A 63 -21.60 -9.81 -1.46
CA ILE A 63 -20.40 -10.10 -0.65
C ILE A 63 -20.63 -11.39 0.14
N TYR A 64 -21.75 -11.48 0.84
CA TYR A 64 -22.11 -12.66 1.63
C TYR A 64 -22.15 -13.95 0.79
N ARG A 65 -22.83 -13.92 -0.38
CA ARG A 65 -22.86 -15.08 -1.29
C ARG A 65 -21.46 -15.50 -1.74
N ARG A 66 -20.58 -14.55 -1.98
CA ARG A 66 -19.19 -14.84 -2.31
C ARG A 66 -18.47 -15.49 -1.14
N VAL A 67 -18.50 -14.88 0.05
CA VAL A 67 -17.86 -15.44 1.26
C VAL A 67 -18.37 -16.87 1.50
N LYS A 68 -19.68 -17.08 1.38
CA LYS A 68 -20.30 -18.41 1.55
C LYS A 68 -19.81 -19.44 0.52
N ARG A 69 -19.68 -19.04 -0.74
CA ARG A 69 -19.15 -19.92 -1.80
C ARG A 69 -17.69 -20.27 -1.52
N ASP A 70 -16.86 -19.26 -1.26
CA ASP A 70 -15.41 -19.43 -1.03
C ASP A 70 -15.17 -20.28 0.24
N THR A 71 -16.02 -20.16 1.28
CA THR A 71 -15.94 -20.97 2.49
C THR A 71 -16.38 -22.42 2.25
N ARG A 72 -17.36 -22.67 1.37
CA ARG A 72 -17.75 -24.04 1.01
C ARG A 72 -16.61 -24.82 0.37
N GLU A 73 -15.77 -24.16 -0.41
CA GLU A 73 -14.54 -24.75 -0.96
C GLU A 73 -13.55 -25.16 0.16
N ILE A 74 -13.47 -24.36 1.24
CA ILE A 74 -12.62 -24.68 2.39
C ILE A 74 -13.07 -25.95 3.12
N LEU A 75 -14.38 -26.25 3.17
CA LEU A 75 -14.90 -27.44 3.84
C LEU A 75 -14.34 -28.75 3.27
N THR A 76 -13.97 -28.77 1.99
CA THR A 76 -13.45 -29.96 1.30
C THR A 76 -11.93 -30.03 1.28
N GLN A 77 -11.25 -28.97 1.71
CA GLN A 77 -9.78 -28.92 1.71
C GLN A 77 -9.20 -29.48 3.01
N LYS A 78 -8.02 -30.09 2.92
CA LYS A 78 -7.26 -30.52 4.10
C LYS A 78 -6.83 -29.30 4.94
N PRO A 79 -6.64 -29.46 6.25
CA PRO A 79 -6.02 -28.45 7.09
C PRO A 79 -4.66 -27.99 6.53
N SER A 80 -4.26 -26.78 6.90
CA SER A 80 -2.97 -26.22 6.47
C SER A 80 -1.81 -26.99 7.10
N GLU A 81 -0.77 -27.23 6.30
CA GLU A 81 0.46 -27.86 6.74
C GLU A 81 1.56 -26.81 6.93
N TYR A 82 2.51 -27.08 7.84
CA TYR A 82 3.69 -26.24 8.04
C TYR A 82 4.55 -26.23 6.78
N SER A 83 4.68 -25.10 6.12
CA SER A 83 5.41 -25.00 4.86
C SER A 83 6.15 -23.67 4.72
N ILE A 84 7.45 -23.73 4.47
CA ILE A 84 8.34 -22.59 4.21
C ILE A 84 8.92 -22.73 2.78
N PRO A 85 8.14 -22.44 1.73
CA PRO A 85 8.52 -22.74 0.34
C PRO A 85 9.78 -22.04 -0.16
N ASP A 86 10.12 -20.89 0.44
CA ASP A 86 11.29 -20.09 0.08
C ASP A 86 12.44 -20.22 1.09
N GLY A 87 12.35 -21.19 2.00
CA GLY A 87 13.33 -21.46 3.05
C GLY A 87 13.35 -20.40 4.17
N ARG A 88 12.44 -19.40 4.16
CA ARG A 88 12.44 -18.30 5.12
C ARG A 88 11.07 -18.01 5.72
N ARG A 89 9.99 -18.09 4.94
CA ARG A 89 8.67 -17.55 5.31
C ARG A 89 7.60 -18.61 5.41
N LEU A 90 6.96 -18.71 6.57
CA LEU A 90 5.72 -19.43 6.79
C LEU A 90 4.49 -18.58 6.35
N LEU A 91 4.69 -17.35 5.89
CA LEU A 91 3.69 -16.31 5.70
C LEU A 91 2.50 -16.74 4.83
N SER A 92 2.73 -17.53 3.79
CA SER A 92 1.66 -18.04 2.94
C SER A 92 0.73 -19.01 3.70
N THR A 93 1.30 -19.81 4.60
CA THR A 93 0.54 -20.71 5.49
C THR A 93 -0.22 -19.91 6.55
N SER A 94 0.44 -18.98 7.25
CA SER A 94 -0.20 -18.14 8.27
C SER A 94 -1.40 -17.36 7.69
N ARG A 95 -1.25 -16.78 6.51
CA ARG A 95 -2.32 -16.07 5.79
C ARG A 95 -3.47 -16.99 5.38
N ARG A 96 -3.17 -18.22 4.98
CA ARG A 96 -4.19 -19.21 4.64
C ARG A 96 -4.98 -19.65 5.87
N VAL A 97 -4.32 -19.97 6.98
CA VAL A 97 -4.98 -20.28 8.27
C VAL A 97 -5.88 -19.12 8.69
N LYS A 98 -5.34 -17.91 8.71
CA LYS A 98 -6.10 -16.69 9.04
C LYS A 98 -7.36 -16.51 8.21
N GLU A 99 -7.24 -16.63 6.90
CA GLU A 99 -8.38 -16.41 6.00
C GLU A 99 -9.44 -17.50 6.18
N ARG A 100 -9.03 -18.76 6.30
CA ARG A 100 -9.93 -19.90 6.52
C ARG A 100 -10.65 -19.79 7.85
N VAL A 101 -9.94 -19.58 8.94
CA VAL A 101 -10.52 -19.49 10.29
C VAL A 101 -11.53 -18.34 10.34
N ARG A 102 -11.18 -17.16 9.84
CA ARG A 102 -12.09 -16.01 9.84
C ARG A 102 -13.37 -16.26 9.04
N GLN A 103 -13.28 -16.89 7.87
CA GLN A 103 -14.45 -17.19 7.05
C GLN A 103 -15.32 -18.26 7.70
N LEU A 104 -14.73 -19.33 8.23
CA LEU A 104 -15.44 -20.42 8.90
C LEU A 104 -16.14 -19.95 10.17
N ALA A 105 -15.43 -19.20 11.03
CA ALA A 105 -16.00 -18.62 12.24
C ALA A 105 -17.15 -17.66 11.92
N PHE A 106 -16.96 -16.77 10.95
CA PHE A 106 -17.99 -15.85 10.51
C PHE A 106 -19.27 -16.59 10.04
N LEU A 107 -19.15 -17.58 9.15
CA LEU A 107 -20.32 -18.29 8.67
C LEU A 107 -20.99 -19.12 9.75
N TYR A 108 -20.22 -19.67 10.69
CA TYR A 108 -20.81 -20.33 11.84
C TYR A 108 -21.67 -19.36 12.66
N LEU A 109 -21.18 -18.15 12.96
CA LEU A 109 -21.94 -17.12 13.69
C LEU A 109 -23.19 -16.64 12.94
N ILE A 110 -23.14 -16.61 11.60
CA ILE A 110 -24.28 -16.16 10.79
C ILE A 110 -25.30 -17.28 10.56
N GLU A 111 -24.87 -18.52 10.28
CA GLU A 111 -25.75 -19.64 9.84
C GLU A 111 -25.86 -20.76 10.86
N GLY A 112 -24.95 -20.92 11.81
CA GLY A 112 -24.96 -21.97 12.83
C GLY A 112 -24.57 -23.36 12.34
N GLY A 113 -24.01 -23.53 11.16
CA GLY A 113 -23.72 -24.86 10.57
C GLY A 113 -22.49 -25.54 11.21
N LYS A 114 -22.71 -26.69 11.90
CA LYS A 114 -21.66 -27.45 12.61
C LYS A 114 -20.43 -27.79 11.74
N SER A 115 -20.62 -27.99 10.43
CA SER A 115 -19.51 -28.23 9.49
C SER A 115 -18.46 -27.11 9.48
N TYR A 116 -18.89 -25.85 9.63
CA TYR A 116 -17.98 -24.71 9.73
C TYR A 116 -17.17 -24.76 11.03
N LEU A 117 -17.82 -25.07 12.15
CA LEU A 117 -17.17 -25.19 13.45
C LEU A 117 -16.11 -26.31 13.45
N TYR A 118 -16.50 -27.51 12.97
CA TYR A 118 -15.57 -28.65 12.92
C TYR A 118 -14.38 -28.40 11.98
N ARG A 119 -14.63 -27.71 10.86
CA ARG A 119 -13.54 -27.39 9.93
C ARG A 119 -12.63 -26.27 10.47
N ALA A 120 -13.19 -25.30 11.21
CA ALA A 120 -12.41 -24.29 11.93
C ALA A 120 -11.52 -24.93 13.00
N TRP A 121 -12.06 -25.88 13.78
CA TRP A 121 -11.30 -26.66 14.73
C TRP A 121 -10.14 -27.39 14.07
N ALA A 122 -10.41 -28.17 13.03
CA ALA A 122 -9.37 -28.94 12.33
C ALA A 122 -8.23 -28.03 11.77
N GLU A 123 -8.54 -26.81 11.32
CA GLU A 123 -7.55 -25.85 10.85
C GLU A 123 -6.68 -25.32 12.00
N LEU A 124 -7.33 -24.95 13.12
CA LEU A 124 -6.68 -24.42 14.32
C LEU A 124 -5.84 -25.49 15.02
N GLU A 125 -6.41 -26.70 15.21
CA GLU A 125 -5.71 -27.82 15.83
C GLU A 125 -4.43 -28.17 15.07
N ALA A 126 -4.51 -28.28 13.74
CA ALA A 126 -3.34 -28.54 12.90
C ALA A 126 -2.27 -27.46 13.06
N ALA A 127 -2.66 -26.18 13.08
CA ALA A 127 -1.73 -25.07 13.23
C ALA A 127 -1.20 -24.92 14.67
N ALA A 128 -1.98 -25.35 15.69
CA ALA A 128 -1.52 -25.45 17.08
C ALA A 128 -0.39 -26.50 17.24
N GLN A 129 -0.41 -27.56 16.43
CA GLN A 129 0.61 -28.61 16.43
C GLN A 129 1.89 -28.23 15.68
N PHE A 130 1.94 -27.13 14.96
CA PHE A 130 3.16 -26.65 14.34
C PHE A 130 4.27 -26.48 15.40
N LYS A 131 5.51 -26.78 15.05
CA LYS A 131 6.65 -26.64 15.98
C LYS A 131 6.77 -25.20 16.53
N ASP A 132 6.50 -24.21 15.70
CA ASP A 132 6.49 -22.77 15.99
C ASP A 132 5.63 -22.06 14.95
N TRP A 133 5.49 -20.72 15.05
CA TRP A 133 4.89 -19.87 14.03
C TRP A 133 5.94 -18.99 13.31
N ASN A 134 7.16 -19.50 13.18
CA ASN A 134 8.30 -18.88 12.49
C ASN A 134 8.67 -17.48 13.01
N PRO A 135 9.09 -17.36 14.29
CA PRO A 135 9.41 -16.06 14.89
C PRO A 135 10.61 -15.36 14.23
N ASP A 136 11.44 -16.06 13.46
CA ASP A 136 12.55 -15.48 12.69
C ASP A 136 12.05 -14.57 11.56
N HIS A 137 10.82 -14.79 11.09
CA HIS A 137 10.12 -13.89 10.18
C HIS A 137 8.79 -13.45 10.80
N PHE A 138 8.85 -12.54 11.75
CA PHE A 138 7.81 -12.25 12.73
C PHE A 138 6.43 -11.88 12.17
N LEU A 139 6.33 -11.46 10.91
CA LEU A 139 5.03 -11.31 10.24
C LEU A 139 4.22 -12.62 10.24
N ASP A 140 4.89 -13.75 10.14
CA ASP A 140 4.26 -15.07 10.11
C ASP A 140 3.60 -15.38 11.46
N THR A 141 4.33 -15.10 12.54
CA THR A 141 3.86 -15.21 13.92
C THR A 141 2.66 -14.27 14.17
N ALA A 142 2.76 -13.02 13.76
CA ALA A 142 1.70 -12.03 13.95
C ALA A 142 0.41 -12.39 13.20
N GLU A 143 0.52 -12.82 11.93
CA GLU A 143 -0.63 -13.27 11.12
C GLU A 143 -1.29 -14.53 11.72
N MET A 144 -0.48 -15.44 12.27
CA MET A 144 -0.99 -16.65 12.92
C MET A 144 -1.66 -16.32 14.27
N THR A 145 -1.06 -15.44 15.05
CA THR A 145 -1.63 -14.96 16.32
C THR A 145 -3.01 -14.32 16.09
N TYR A 146 -3.15 -13.49 15.03
CA TYR A 146 -4.45 -12.97 14.62
C TYR A 146 -5.45 -14.07 14.25
N ALA A 147 -5.02 -15.10 13.49
CA ALA A 147 -5.89 -16.22 13.13
C ALA A 147 -6.45 -16.93 14.36
N PHE A 148 -5.57 -17.20 15.33
CA PHE A 148 -5.95 -17.85 16.60
C PHE A 148 -6.80 -16.94 17.48
N ALA A 149 -6.50 -15.64 17.55
CA ALA A 149 -7.32 -14.68 18.28
C ALA A 149 -8.77 -14.68 17.81
N VAL A 150 -8.99 -14.60 16.49
CA VAL A 150 -10.35 -14.64 15.90
C VAL A 150 -11.01 -16.01 16.12
N GLY A 151 -10.29 -17.10 15.91
CA GLY A 151 -10.83 -18.44 16.09
C GLY A 151 -11.19 -18.74 17.55
N TYR A 152 -10.37 -18.28 18.50
CA TYR A 152 -10.59 -18.42 19.93
C TYR A 152 -11.81 -17.59 20.37
N ASP A 153 -11.76 -16.28 20.12
CA ASP A 153 -12.73 -15.32 20.60
C ASP A 153 -14.11 -15.48 19.96
N TRP A 154 -14.19 -15.57 18.62
CA TRP A 154 -15.47 -15.63 17.92
C TRP A 154 -16.25 -16.92 18.16
N LEU A 155 -15.55 -18.00 18.51
CA LEU A 155 -16.13 -19.32 18.71
C LEU A 155 -15.99 -19.82 20.17
N TYR A 156 -15.65 -18.93 21.10
CA TYR A 156 -15.34 -19.24 22.50
C TYR A 156 -16.38 -20.13 23.17
N ASP A 157 -17.66 -19.77 23.11
CA ASP A 157 -18.78 -20.51 23.74
C ASP A 157 -19.06 -21.86 23.07
N HIS A 158 -18.42 -22.13 21.93
CA HIS A 158 -18.61 -23.35 21.15
C HIS A 158 -17.44 -24.33 21.26
N TRP A 159 -16.34 -23.91 21.90
CA TRP A 159 -15.20 -24.77 22.21
C TRP A 159 -15.42 -25.49 23.54
N THR A 160 -14.97 -26.77 23.61
CA THR A 160 -14.81 -27.45 24.91
C THR A 160 -13.69 -26.80 25.71
N GLU A 161 -13.62 -27.09 27.01
CA GLU A 161 -12.52 -26.63 27.87
C GLU A 161 -11.15 -27.06 27.35
N ASP A 162 -11.01 -28.31 26.93
CA ASP A 162 -9.77 -28.83 26.35
C ASP A 162 -9.40 -28.08 25.06
N GLN A 163 -10.37 -27.79 24.20
CA GLN A 163 -10.15 -27.04 22.98
C GLN A 163 -9.71 -25.60 23.30
N ARG A 164 -10.37 -24.91 24.22
CA ARG A 164 -9.95 -23.58 24.70
C ARG A 164 -8.51 -23.62 25.23
N HIS A 165 -8.18 -24.61 26.06
CA HIS A 165 -6.85 -24.76 26.61
C HIS A 165 -5.79 -24.94 25.49
N ILE A 166 -6.02 -25.77 24.47
CA ILE A 166 -5.12 -25.96 23.34
C ILE A 166 -4.90 -24.64 22.57
N LEU A 167 -5.97 -23.91 22.27
CA LEU A 167 -5.90 -22.68 21.50
C LEU A 167 -5.22 -21.58 22.30
N ARG A 168 -5.59 -21.37 23.57
CA ARG A 168 -4.97 -20.41 24.49
C ARG A 168 -3.47 -20.70 24.62
N ASN A 169 -3.10 -21.95 24.89
CA ASN A 169 -1.69 -22.35 25.01
C ASN A 169 -0.90 -22.07 23.71
N ALA A 170 -1.50 -22.30 22.55
CA ALA A 170 -0.86 -21.97 21.27
C ALA A 170 -0.65 -20.45 21.10
N ILE A 171 -1.64 -19.62 21.45
CA ILE A 171 -1.51 -18.16 21.48
C ILE A 171 -0.38 -17.73 22.40
N VAL A 172 -0.33 -18.26 23.62
CA VAL A 172 0.68 -17.93 24.64
C VAL A 172 2.08 -18.34 24.16
N GLU A 173 2.27 -19.61 23.84
CA GLU A 173 3.62 -20.17 23.64
C GLU A 173 4.22 -19.80 22.26
N LYS A 174 3.39 -19.75 21.21
CA LYS A 174 3.86 -19.54 19.84
C LYS A 174 3.66 -18.11 19.32
N GLY A 175 2.77 -17.34 19.96
CA GLY A 175 2.47 -15.95 19.62
C GLY A 175 3.04 -14.96 20.62
N LEU A 176 2.45 -14.92 21.83
CA LEU A 176 2.68 -13.80 22.78
C LEU A 176 4.06 -13.88 23.45
N LYS A 177 4.53 -15.03 23.89
CA LYS A 177 5.87 -15.16 24.49
C LYS A 177 6.99 -14.79 23.52
N PRO A 178 7.01 -15.26 22.26
CA PRO A 178 7.96 -14.77 21.25
C PRO A 178 7.83 -13.26 21.00
N GLY A 179 6.58 -12.72 21.02
CA GLY A 179 6.32 -11.29 20.90
C GLY A 179 6.91 -10.50 22.05
N LEU A 180 6.67 -10.93 23.28
CA LEU A 180 7.19 -10.30 24.49
C LEU A 180 8.73 -10.32 24.52
N LYS A 181 9.34 -11.45 24.13
CA LYS A 181 10.78 -11.52 23.93
C LYS A 181 11.26 -10.47 22.92
N GLY A 182 10.58 -10.35 21.77
CA GLY A 182 10.90 -9.35 20.75
C GLY A 182 10.81 -7.91 21.29
N TYR A 183 9.81 -7.57 22.11
CA TYR A 183 9.73 -6.26 22.74
C TYR A 183 10.87 -6.02 23.74
N ARG A 184 11.16 -6.98 24.60
CA ARG A 184 12.22 -6.87 25.63
C ARG A 184 13.62 -6.78 25.02
N GLU A 185 13.86 -7.48 23.92
CA GLU A 185 15.14 -7.48 23.17
C GLU A 185 15.22 -6.35 22.12
N ASN A 186 14.25 -5.46 22.07
CA ASN A 186 14.19 -4.38 21.08
C ASN A 186 14.31 -4.90 19.63
N ALA A 187 13.57 -5.95 19.29
CA ALA A 187 13.55 -6.50 17.93
C ALA A 187 13.27 -5.40 16.90
N TRP A 188 13.89 -5.51 15.74
CA TRP A 188 13.81 -4.48 14.71
C TRP A 188 12.39 -4.14 14.27
N TRP A 189 11.48 -5.14 14.20
CA TRP A 189 10.08 -4.93 13.84
C TRP A 189 9.32 -4.08 14.86
N ALA A 190 9.67 -4.20 16.15
CA ALA A 190 9.05 -3.40 17.23
C ALA A 190 9.44 -1.92 17.16
N ARG A 191 10.60 -1.61 16.58
CA ARG A 191 11.12 -0.24 16.40
C ARG A 191 10.96 0.27 14.96
N SER A 192 10.35 -0.51 14.09
CA SER A 192 10.19 -0.15 12.68
C SER A 192 9.15 0.95 12.49
N HIS A 193 9.37 1.77 11.47
CA HIS A 193 8.45 2.83 11.04
C HIS A 193 7.60 2.42 9.83
N ASN A 194 7.54 1.14 9.50
CA ASN A 194 6.88 0.60 8.33
C ASN A 194 5.80 -0.42 8.70
N ASN A 195 5.21 -1.06 7.70
CA ASN A 195 4.14 -2.05 7.85
C ASN A 195 4.44 -3.19 8.84
N TRP A 196 5.71 -3.56 9.07
CA TRP A 196 6.07 -4.60 10.03
C TRP A 196 5.65 -4.24 11.46
N ASN A 197 5.88 -3.00 11.87
CA ASN A 197 5.46 -2.53 13.19
C ASN A 197 3.94 -2.66 13.34
N GLN A 198 3.18 -2.23 12.34
CA GLN A 198 1.71 -2.26 12.36
C GLN A 198 1.17 -3.69 12.42
N VAL A 199 1.70 -4.58 11.58
CA VAL A 199 1.26 -5.98 11.50
C VAL A 199 1.60 -6.74 12.78
N CYS A 200 2.83 -6.56 13.29
CA CYS A 200 3.27 -7.29 14.48
C CYS A 200 2.54 -6.82 15.73
N ASN A 201 2.44 -5.50 15.96
CA ASN A 201 1.68 -4.97 17.09
C ASN A 201 0.19 -5.32 17.00
N GLY A 202 -0.42 -5.20 15.81
CA GLY A 202 -1.83 -5.53 15.62
C GLY A 202 -2.13 -7.02 15.86
N GLY A 203 -1.33 -7.91 15.29
CA GLY A 203 -1.53 -9.35 15.47
C GLY A 203 -1.35 -9.81 16.92
N LEU A 204 -0.28 -9.34 17.58
CA LEU A 204 -0.03 -9.63 19.00
C LEU A 204 -1.11 -9.02 19.90
N GLY A 205 -1.51 -7.76 19.64
CA GLY A 205 -2.54 -7.08 20.43
C GLY A 205 -3.89 -7.79 20.36
N MET A 206 -4.30 -8.27 19.19
CA MET A 206 -5.53 -9.08 19.07
C MET A 206 -5.41 -10.41 19.83
N GLY A 207 -4.24 -11.09 19.75
CA GLY A 207 -4.00 -12.30 20.54
C GLY A 207 -4.10 -12.06 22.03
N ALA A 208 -3.53 -10.96 22.52
CA ALA A 208 -3.58 -10.57 23.92
C ALA A 208 -5.02 -10.27 24.38
N LEU A 209 -5.78 -9.48 23.59
CA LEU A 209 -7.18 -9.17 23.90
C LEU A 209 -8.08 -10.42 23.93
N ALA A 210 -7.80 -11.41 23.08
CA ALA A 210 -8.60 -12.62 23.01
C ALA A 210 -8.56 -13.46 24.31
N ILE A 211 -7.42 -13.45 25.02
CA ILE A 211 -7.19 -14.27 26.22
C ILE A 211 -6.93 -13.44 27.49
N ALA A 212 -7.30 -12.15 27.46
CA ALA A 212 -6.94 -11.18 28.50
C ALA A 212 -7.55 -11.47 29.88
N ASP A 213 -8.68 -12.15 29.94
CA ASP A 213 -9.35 -12.59 31.17
C ASP A 213 -8.67 -13.81 31.80
N GLU A 214 -8.03 -14.66 30.99
CA GLU A 214 -7.40 -15.90 31.45
C GLU A 214 -5.88 -15.73 31.65
N GLU A 215 -5.24 -14.82 30.90
CA GLU A 215 -3.80 -14.53 30.93
C GLU A 215 -3.54 -13.01 31.12
N PRO A 216 -4.12 -12.36 32.17
CA PRO A 216 -4.18 -10.90 32.26
C PRO A 216 -2.81 -10.22 32.34
N GLU A 217 -1.83 -10.83 33.03
CA GLU A 217 -0.50 -10.26 33.16
C GLU A 217 0.24 -10.21 31.82
N LEU A 218 0.24 -11.34 31.09
CA LEU A 218 0.87 -11.43 29.78
C LEU A 218 0.17 -10.53 28.75
N ALA A 219 -1.16 -10.56 28.76
CA ALA A 219 -1.97 -9.72 27.88
C ALA A 219 -1.68 -8.23 28.11
N ASN A 220 -1.61 -7.80 29.36
CA ASN A 220 -1.32 -6.42 29.74
C ASN A 220 0.08 -5.97 29.32
N GLU A 221 1.11 -6.82 29.46
CA GLU A 221 2.47 -6.52 28.97
C GLU A 221 2.51 -6.34 27.46
N ILE A 222 1.87 -7.24 26.70
CA ILE A 222 1.82 -7.20 25.24
C ILE A 222 1.03 -5.96 24.76
N LEU A 223 -0.13 -5.68 25.36
CA LEU A 223 -0.96 -4.53 25.00
C LEU A 223 -0.23 -3.22 25.26
N HIS A 224 0.37 -3.08 26.45
CA HIS A 224 1.13 -1.87 26.78
C HIS A 224 2.29 -1.64 25.79
N ALA A 225 3.06 -2.69 25.46
CA ALA A 225 4.15 -2.59 24.49
C ALA A 225 3.64 -2.26 23.06
N GLY A 226 2.53 -2.89 22.64
CA GLY A 226 1.92 -2.66 21.33
C GLY A 226 1.35 -1.25 21.19
N ILE A 227 0.57 -0.79 22.17
CA ILE A 227 -0.01 0.57 22.22
C ILE A 227 1.09 1.64 22.21
N LYS A 228 2.16 1.43 22.99
CA LYS A 228 3.33 2.32 23.01
C LYS A 228 4.11 2.30 21.67
N GLY A 229 4.18 1.15 21.02
CA GLY A 229 5.04 0.93 19.84
C GLY A 229 4.41 1.32 18.51
N ILE A 230 3.10 1.17 18.36
CA ILE A 230 2.43 1.35 17.06
C ILE A 230 2.45 2.79 16.54
N PRO A 231 2.47 3.85 17.38
CA PRO A 231 2.61 5.22 16.91
C PRO A 231 3.90 5.48 16.10
N LEU A 232 4.95 4.69 16.31
CA LEU A 232 6.18 4.82 15.51
C LEU A 232 5.93 4.72 14.01
N SER A 233 5.03 3.82 13.60
CA SER A 233 4.66 3.67 12.20
C SER A 233 3.47 4.55 11.81
N MET A 234 2.54 4.82 12.72
CA MET A 234 1.37 5.66 12.45
C MET A 234 1.75 7.13 12.22
N ASN A 235 2.77 7.66 12.90
CA ASN A 235 3.27 9.03 12.69
C ASN A 235 3.78 9.30 11.27
N PHE A 236 4.01 8.26 10.48
CA PHE A 236 4.38 8.42 9.07
C PHE A 236 3.20 8.79 8.16
N TYR A 237 1.96 8.69 8.62
CA TYR A 237 0.80 9.20 7.89
C TYR A 237 0.71 10.74 7.90
N ALA A 238 1.32 11.40 8.91
CA ALA A 238 1.35 12.87 8.94
C ALA A 238 2.16 13.44 7.76
N PRO A 239 1.73 14.58 7.18
CA PRO A 239 0.58 15.39 7.61
C PRO A 239 -0.74 15.05 6.88
N ASP A 240 -0.74 14.23 5.84
CA ASP A 240 -1.84 14.12 4.87
C ASP A 240 -2.22 12.70 4.47
N GLY A 241 -1.79 11.71 5.26
CA GLY A 241 -2.25 10.33 5.15
C GLY A 241 -1.45 9.44 4.19
N ALA A 242 -0.39 9.94 3.59
CA ALA A 242 0.37 9.18 2.60
C ALA A 242 1.07 7.96 3.20
N GLY A 243 1.02 6.86 2.48
CA GLY A 243 1.83 5.67 2.75
C GLY A 243 3.16 5.72 2.02
N ILE A 244 4.22 6.07 2.73
CA ILE A 244 5.56 6.25 2.13
C ILE A 244 6.15 5.00 1.46
N GLU A 245 5.69 3.80 1.83
CA GLU A 245 6.10 2.54 1.18
C GLU A 245 5.29 2.24 -0.10
N GLY A 246 4.41 3.16 -0.52
CA GLY A 246 3.47 2.96 -1.62
C GLY A 246 2.15 2.31 -1.19
N VAL A 247 1.17 2.37 -2.08
CA VAL A 247 -0.24 2.06 -1.76
C VAL A 247 -0.49 0.59 -1.37
N THR A 248 0.31 -0.35 -1.86
CA THR A 248 0.17 -1.78 -1.50
C THR A 248 0.58 -2.05 -0.05
N TYR A 249 1.68 -1.46 0.40
CA TYR A 249 2.16 -1.61 1.78
C TYR A 249 1.35 -0.75 2.74
N TRP A 250 0.88 0.42 2.29
CA TRP A 250 -0.08 1.21 3.03
C TRP A 250 -1.35 0.40 3.35
N ASP A 251 -1.95 -0.29 2.36
CA ASP A 251 -3.12 -1.15 2.59
C ASP A 251 -2.83 -2.27 3.59
N TYR A 252 -1.66 -2.89 3.52
CA TYR A 252 -1.28 -3.96 4.43
C TYR A 252 -1.10 -3.47 5.86
N GLY A 253 -0.33 -2.41 6.07
CA GLY A 253 -0.06 -1.84 7.39
C GLY A 253 -1.30 -1.19 8.01
N ALA A 254 -1.97 -0.29 7.29
CA ALA A 254 -3.15 0.41 7.78
C ALA A 254 -4.31 -0.54 8.12
N ARG A 255 -4.44 -1.66 7.41
CA ARG A 255 -5.43 -2.69 7.73
C ARG A 255 -5.18 -3.30 9.11
N TYR A 256 -3.93 -3.56 9.49
CA TYR A 256 -3.62 -4.07 10.82
C TYR A 256 -3.78 -3.02 11.91
N ASN A 257 -3.54 -1.73 11.61
CA ASN A 257 -3.92 -0.65 12.51
C ASN A 257 -5.43 -0.70 12.79
N VAL A 258 -6.26 -0.70 11.73
CA VAL A 258 -7.72 -0.72 11.88
C VAL A 258 -8.21 -1.98 12.60
N LEU A 259 -7.64 -3.15 12.32
CA LEU A 259 -7.97 -4.39 13.04
C LEU A 259 -7.68 -4.26 14.54
N PHE A 260 -6.52 -3.71 14.89
CA PHE A 260 -6.14 -3.52 16.30
C PHE A 260 -7.01 -2.46 16.98
N LEU A 261 -7.17 -1.28 16.38
CA LEU A 261 -8.02 -0.20 16.91
C LEU A 261 -9.48 -0.67 17.08
N SER A 262 -10.04 -1.34 16.07
CA SER A 262 -11.38 -1.91 16.13
C SER A 262 -11.53 -2.96 17.25
N SER A 263 -10.49 -3.75 17.48
CA SER A 263 -10.47 -4.74 18.57
C SER A 263 -10.34 -4.09 19.95
N LEU A 264 -9.52 -3.04 20.09
CA LEU A 264 -9.42 -2.25 21.31
C LEU A 264 -10.77 -1.60 21.65
N PHE A 265 -11.41 -0.92 20.70
CA PHE A 265 -12.74 -0.33 20.90
C PHE A 265 -13.79 -1.37 21.28
N SER A 266 -13.83 -2.50 20.60
CA SER A 266 -14.84 -3.52 20.88
C SER A 266 -14.62 -4.21 22.21
N ALA A 267 -13.37 -4.46 22.64
CA ALA A 267 -13.02 -5.16 23.86
C ALA A 267 -12.93 -4.25 25.11
N LEU A 268 -12.44 -3.01 24.93
CA LEU A 268 -12.10 -2.11 26.02
C LEU A 268 -12.93 -0.81 26.04
N GLY A 269 -13.68 -0.51 24.98
CA GLY A 269 -14.40 0.76 24.81
C GLY A 269 -13.52 1.96 24.46
N THR A 270 -12.22 1.76 24.27
CA THR A 270 -11.24 2.80 23.94
C THR A 270 -10.11 2.23 23.09
N ASP A 271 -9.52 3.06 22.24
CA ASP A 271 -8.26 2.78 21.55
C ASP A 271 -7.10 3.62 22.11
N PHE A 272 -7.32 4.28 23.25
CA PHE A 272 -6.34 5.15 23.91
C PHE A 272 -5.84 6.28 22.98
N ASP A 273 -6.72 6.88 22.20
CA ASP A 273 -6.45 7.97 21.26
C ASP A 273 -5.50 7.61 20.10
N LEU A 274 -5.23 6.33 19.87
CA LEU A 274 -4.40 5.90 18.72
C LEU A 274 -5.02 6.33 17.39
N SER A 275 -6.34 6.29 17.23
CA SER A 275 -7.02 6.74 16.02
C SER A 275 -6.91 8.25 15.80
N ALA A 276 -6.58 9.03 16.82
CA ALA A 276 -6.34 10.47 16.72
C ALA A 276 -4.89 10.81 16.26
N THR A 277 -4.04 9.81 16.01
CA THR A 277 -2.67 10.04 15.50
C THR A 277 -2.72 10.91 14.24
N PRO A 278 -1.93 12.01 14.17
CA PRO A 278 -1.94 12.93 13.05
C PRO A 278 -1.71 12.23 11.70
N GLY A 279 -2.53 12.56 10.70
CA GLY A 279 -2.49 11.98 9.36
C GLY A 279 -3.20 10.63 9.22
N PHE A 280 -3.52 9.93 10.30
CA PHE A 280 -4.18 8.62 10.19
C PHE A 280 -5.63 8.77 9.69
N LYS A 281 -6.36 9.76 10.16
CA LYS A 281 -7.70 10.10 9.66
C LYS A 281 -7.70 10.39 8.16
N GLU A 282 -6.69 11.11 7.67
CA GLU A 282 -6.52 11.51 6.28
C GLU A 282 -6.03 10.36 5.40
N SER A 283 -5.54 9.26 6.01
CA SER A 283 -4.91 8.17 5.26
C SER A 283 -5.88 7.39 4.35
N GLY A 284 -7.19 7.48 4.60
CA GLY A 284 -8.19 6.94 3.69
C GLY A 284 -8.18 7.58 2.30
N ASP A 285 -7.83 8.87 2.19
CA ASP A 285 -7.69 9.57 0.92
C ASP A 285 -6.56 8.99 0.05
N TYR A 286 -5.50 8.49 0.67
CA TYR A 286 -4.33 8.02 -0.09
C TYR A 286 -4.71 6.97 -1.13
N GLN A 287 -5.45 5.93 -0.73
CA GLN A 287 -5.89 4.89 -1.66
C GLN A 287 -6.89 5.41 -2.71
N ILE A 288 -7.73 6.37 -2.34
CA ILE A 288 -8.73 6.97 -3.23
C ILE A 288 -8.05 7.74 -4.36
N TYR A 289 -7.11 8.61 -4.01
CA TYR A 289 -6.44 9.47 -4.98
C TYR A 289 -5.31 8.77 -5.76
N ILE A 290 -4.60 7.79 -5.14
CA ILE A 290 -3.56 7.00 -5.83
C ILE A 290 -4.18 5.85 -6.63
N SER A 291 -5.29 6.14 -7.31
CA SER A 291 -5.96 5.23 -8.23
C SER A 291 -6.53 5.95 -9.44
N GLY A 292 -6.57 5.25 -10.55
CA GLY A 292 -7.16 5.75 -11.79
C GLY A 292 -8.69 5.80 -11.78
N ALA A 293 -9.28 6.17 -12.90
CA ALA A 293 -10.73 6.23 -13.08
C ALA A 293 -11.39 4.83 -12.94
N ASP A 294 -10.67 3.78 -13.31
CA ASP A 294 -11.10 2.37 -13.22
C ASP A 294 -10.78 1.71 -11.85
N ARG A 295 -10.35 2.50 -10.86
CA ARG A 295 -9.94 2.07 -9.52
C ARG A 295 -8.67 1.21 -9.47
N TYR A 296 -7.91 1.09 -10.56
CA TYR A 296 -6.59 0.47 -10.45
C TYR A 296 -5.58 1.44 -9.84
N SER A 297 -4.78 0.90 -8.90
CA SER A 297 -3.70 1.66 -8.27
C SER A 297 -2.70 2.19 -9.28
N PHE A 298 -2.07 3.31 -8.96
CA PHE A 298 -0.78 3.63 -9.55
C PHE A 298 0.25 2.67 -8.96
N ASP A 299 0.87 1.90 -9.84
CA ASP A 299 1.78 0.81 -9.47
C ASP A 299 3.24 1.29 -9.39
N PHE A 300 3.45 2.47 -8.80
CA PHE A 300 4.78 3.00 -8.51
C PHE A 300 5.55 2.11 -7.53
N ALA A 301 6.87 2.09 -7.67
CA ALA A 301 7.77 1.34 -6.79
C ALA A 301 7.41 -0.18 -6.73
N ASP A 302 7.56 -0.83 -5.58
CA ASP A 302 7.18 -2.25 -5.37
C ASP A 302 5.65 -2.46 -5.26
N CYS A 303 4.85 -1.57 -5.84
CA CYS A 303 3.40 -1.75 -5.91
C CYS A 303 2.98 -2.59 -7.11
N GLY A 304 1.91 -3.33 -6.95
CA GLY A 304 1.30 -4.09 -8.06
C GLY A 304 0.05 -3.42 -8.58
N LEU A 305 -0.23 -3.61 -9.87
CA LEU A 305 -1.47 -3.15 -10.50
C LEU A 305 -2.67 -3.93 -9.94
N ARG A 306 -3.44 -3.30 -9.07
CA ARG A 306 -4.62 -3.89 -8.41
C ARG A 306 -5.74 -2.87 -8.34
N ARG A 307 -6.99 -3.34 -8.41
CA ARG A 307 -8.11 -2.50 -7.95
C ARG A 307 -8.00 -2.37 -6.44
N MET A 308 -7.65 -1.17 -6.02
CA MET A 308 -7.44 -0.87 -4.62
C MET A 308 -8.73 -0.34 -4.01
N SER A 309 -9.21 -1.05 -3.02
CA SER A 309 -10.30 -0.59 -2.17
C SER A 309 -10.31 -1.50 -0.95
N SER A 310 -9.99 -0.98 0.20
CA SER A 310 -9.85 -1.75 1.43
C SER A 310 -11.12 -1.73 2.26
N PRO A 311 -11.48 -2.83 2.95
CA PRO A 311 -12.59 -2.84 3.89
C PRO A 311 -12.44 -1.80 5.01
N MET A 312 -11.22 -1.36 5.32
CA MET A 312 -11.00 -0.33 6.34
C MET A 312 -11.64 1.02 5.99
N HIS A 313 -11.92 1.31 4.71
CA HIS A 313 -12.65 2.53 4.33
C HIS A 313 -14.04 2.59 4.96
N PHE A 314 -14.74 1.47 5.10
CA PHE A 314 -15.99 1.43 5.85
C PHE A 314 -15.77 1.77 7.34
N TRP A 315 -14.76 1.15 7.97
CA TRP A 315 -14.45 1.45 9.36
C TRP A 315 -14.07 2.93 9.55
N MET A 316 -13.17 3.45 8.72
CA MET A 316 -12.73 4.85 8.80
C MET A 316 -13.87 5.81 8.49
N GLY A 317 -14.71 5.50 7.49
CA GLY A 317 -15.89 6.30 7.16
C GLY A 317 -16.84 6.42 8.34
N ASN A 318 -17.16 5.32 9.00
CA ASN A 318 -18.00 5.27 10.19
C ASN A 318 -17.34 5.97 11.38
N HIS A 319 -16.07 5.63 11.66
CA HIS A 319 -15.36 6.12 12.85
C HIS A 319 -15.13 7.63 12.83
N TYR A 320 -14.76 8.18 11.66
CA TYR A 320 -14.49 9.62 11.51
C TYR A 320 -15.67 10.42 10.93
N GLY A 321 -16.77 9.79 10.54
CA GLY A 321 -17.89 10.45 9.87
C GLY A 321 -17.57 10.94 8.46
N ILE A 322 -16.61 10.31 7.77
CA ILE A 322 -16.13 10.72 6.44
C ILE A 322 -16.86 9.93 5.36
N LYS A 323 -17.91 10.50 4.80
CA LYS A 323 -18.81 9.81 3.85
C LYS A 323 -18.13 9.29 2.60
N HIS A 324 -17.16 10.02 2.02
CA HIS A 324 -16.51 9.59 0.79
C HIS A 324 -15.64 8.34 0.96
N TYR A 325 -15.19 7.99 2.17
CA TYR A 325 -14.52 6.72 2.43
C TYR A 325 -15.48 5.54 2.26
N SER A 326 -16.63 5.59 2.94
CA SER A 326 -17.68 4.58 2.81
C SER A 326 -18.21 4.49 1.37
N TRP A 327 -18.44 5.63 0.71
CA TRP A 327 -18.83 5.67 -0.70
C TRP A 327 -17.80 4.96 -1.59
N PHE A 328 -16.52 5.27 -1.45
CA PHE A 328 -15.47 4.70 -2.31
C PHE A 328 -15.45 3.17 -2.21
N ARG A 329 -15.57 2.63 -1.00
CA ARG A 329 -15.64 1.18 -0.80
C ARG A 329 -16.93 0.60 -1.33
N TYR A 330 -18.07 1.20 -1.01
CA TYR A 330 -19.38 0.74 -1.47
C TYR A 330 -19.48 0.73 -3.00
N ASP A 331 -19.11 1.82 -3.66
CA ASP A 331 -19.15 1.93 -5.12
C ASP A 331 -18.22 0.92 -5.80
N THR A 332 -17.01 0.71 -5.27
CA THR A 332 -16.10 -0.33 -5.78
C THR A 332 -16.70 -1.73 -5.64
N LEU A 333 -17.36 -2.03 -4.52
CA LEU A 333 -18.01 -3.33 -4.31
C LEU A 333 -19.28 -3.50 -5.17
N ARG A 334 -20.00 -2.42 -5.44
CA ARG A 334 -21.16 -2.42 -6.34
C ARG A 334 -20.75 -2.80 -7.76
N GLN A 335 -19.64 -2.25 -8.24
CA GLN A 335 -19.09 -2.54 -9.59
C GLN A 335 -18.36 -3.88 -9.62
N HIS A 336 -17.61 -4.22 -8.57
CA HIS A 336 -16.75 -5.40 -8.48
C HIS A 336 -16.94 -6.09 -7.12
N PRO A 337 -17.91 -6.99 -6.96
CA PRO A 337 -18.30 -7.55 -5.66
C PRO A 337 -17.28 -8.58 -5.13
N ARG A 338 -16.03 -8.14 -4.94
CA ARG A 338 -14.94 -8.95 -4.37
C ARG A 338 -14.71 -8.62 -2.89
N GLY A 339 -15.79 -8.46 -2.15
CA GLY A 339 -15.74 -8.20 -0.71
C GLY A 339 -15.33 -9.42 0.11
N THR A 340 -15.02 -9.18 1.38
CA THR A 340 -14.54 -10.13 2.38
C THR A 340 -15.42 -10.10 3.63
N VAL A 341 -15.14 -10.94 4.62
CA VAL A 341 -15.77 -10.89 5.95
C VAL A 341 -15.62 -9.51 6.60
N LEU A 342 -14.46 -8.87 6.46
CA LEU A 342 -14.23 -7.53 7.04
C LEU A 342 -15.13 -6.46 6.42
N ASP A 343 -15.50 -6.61 5.15
CA ASP A 343 -16.47 -5.71 4.52
C ASP A 343 -17.85 -5.82 5.15
N LEU A 344 -18.28 -7.02 5.52
CA LEU A 344 -19.56 -7.23 6.18
C LEU A 344 -19.53 -6.77 7.65
N LEU A 345 -18.39 -6.93 8.34
CA LEU A 345 -18.21 -6.43 9.71
C LEU A 345 -18.37 -4.92 9.80
N TRP A 346 -17.81 -4.19 8.86
CA TRP A 346 -17.78 -2.72 8.85
C TRP A 346 -18.70 -2.09 7.81
N PHE A 347 -19.56 -2.89 7.17
CA PHE A 347 -20.41 -2.45 6.06
C PHE A 347 -21.18 -1.17 6.39
N ASP A 348 -21.08 -0.21 5.48
CA ASP A 348 -21.75 1.07 5.58
C ASP A 348 -22.33 1.48 4.21
N ASP A 349 -23.65 1.53 4.14
CA ASP A 349 -24.41 1.97 2.97
C ASP A 349 -24.94 3.41 3.11
N SER A 350 -24.62 4.09 4.20
CA SER A 350 -25.11 5.46 4.47
C SER A 350 -24.62 6.49 3.45
N ALA A 351 -23.49 6.21 2.80
CA ALA A 351 -22.88 7.08 1.80
C ALA A 351 -23.05 6.57 0.36
N LYS A 352 -23.96 5.61 0.10
CA LYS A 352 -24.15 5.03 -1.24
C LYS A 352 -24.52 6.07 -2.32
N ASP A 353 -25.20 7.14 -1.92
CA ASP A 353 -25.66 8.23 -2.78
C ASP A 353 -24.74 9.47 -2.69
N PHE A 354 -23.53 9.34 -2.15
CA PHE A 354 -22.55 10.41 -2.10
C PHE A 354 -22.16 10.85 -3.51
N ASP A 355 -22.15 12.17 -3.75
CA ASP A 355 -21.72 12.75 -5.02
C ASP A 355 -20.20 13.00 -5.02
N PRO A 356 -19.41 12.18 -5.74
CA PRO A 356 -17.96 12.35 -5.79
C PRO A 356 -17.50 13.61 -6.54
N SER A 357 -18.38 14.30 -7.28
CA SER A 357 -18.02 15.56 -7.93
C SER A 357 -17.71 16.67 -6.92
N SER A 358 -18.14 16.49 -5.66
CA SER A 358 -17.82 17.40 -4.55
C SER A 358 -16.38 17.26 -4.03
N LEU A 359 -15.66 16.20 -4.42
CA LEU A 359 -14.28 16.01 -4.01
C LEU A 359 -13.33 16.90 -4.84
N PRO A 360 -12.24 17.41 -4.23
CA PRO A 360 -11.15 18.02 -5.00
C PRO A 360 -10.68 17.08 -6.11
N LEU A 361 -10.48 17.63 -7.31
CA LEU A 361 -10.00 16.84 -8.45
C LEU A 361 -8.55 16.41 -8.25
N ASP A 362 -7.75 17.27 -7.66
CA ASP A 362 -6.29 17.12 -7.57
C ASP A 362 -5.86 16.97 -6.11
N LYS A 363 -4.80 16.20 -5.89
CA LYS A 363 -4.26 15.96 -4.55
C LYS A 363 -2.75 15.83 -4.59
N HIS A 364 -2.07 16.52 -3.68
CA HIS A 364 -0.64 16.33 -3.40
C HIS A 364 -0.48 15.76 -1.99
N PHE A 365 0.16 14.63 -1.89
CA PHE A 365 0.57 14.02 -0.63
C PHE A 365 2.01 14.41 -0.34
N ARG A 366 2.18 15.43 0.48
CA ARG A 366 3.45 16.13 0.73
C ARG A 366 4.53 15.25 1.35
N LYS A 367 4.14 14.32 2.24
CA LYS A 367 5.12 13.44 2.89
C LYS A 367 5.74 12.42 1.94
N ALA A 368 4.95 11.93 1.00
CA ALA A 368 5.40 10.96 0.00
C ALA A 368 5.85 11.64 -1.30
N ASP A 369 5.53 12.94 -1.45
CA ASP A 369 5.67 13.69 -2.70
C ASP A 369 5.07 12.93 -3.90
N VAL A 370 3.83 12.52 -3.72
CA VAL A 370 3.02 11.87 -4.77
C VAL A 370 1.83 12.77 -5.07
N ALA A 371 1.56 13.01 -6.34
CA ALA A 371 0.43 13.83 -6.73
C ALA A 371 -0.48 13.11 -7.73
N THR A 372 -1.75 13.50 -7.71
CA THR A 372 -2.74 13.12 -8.72
C THR A 372 -3.39 14.38 -9.25
N LEU A 373 -3.46 14.50 -10.57
CA LEU A 373 -4.25 15.50 -11.27
C LEU A 373 -5.37 14.76 -12.03
N ARG A 374 -6.59 15.35 -12.03
CA ARG A 374 -7.77 14.66 -12.56
C ARG A 374 -8.73 15.63 -13.25
N SER A 375 -9.33 15.22 -14.37
CA SER A 375 -10.34 16.04 -15.05
C SER A 375 -11.77 15.82 -14.53
N SER A 376 -12.08 14.67 -13.95
CA SER A 376 -13.41 14.32 -13.40
C SER A 376 -13.35 13.12 -12.47
N TRP A 377 -14.27 13.06 -11.50
CA TRP A 377 -14.52 11.87 -10.67
C TRP A 377 -15.61 10.97 -11.23
N THR A 378 -16.47 11.48 -12.11
CA THR A 378 -17.68 10.78 -12.58
C THR A 378 -17.59 10.33 -14.03
N ASP A 379 -16.72 10.94 -14.84
CA ASP A 379 -16.49 10.54 -16.22
C ASP A 379 -15.55 9.31 -16.29
N PRO A 380 -16.00 8.15 -16.82
CA PRO A 380 -15.14 6.99 -17.02
C PRO A 380 -14.03 7.21 -18.06
N ASN A 381 -14.13 8.27 -18.86
CA ASN A 381 -13.11 8.66 -19.83
C ASN A 381 -12.16 9.75 -19.32
N ALA A 382 -12.30 10.15 -18.06
CA ALA A 382 -11.50 11.21 -17.44
C ALA A 382 -10.00 11.05 -17.69
N LEU A 383 -9.32 12.18 -17.86
CA LEU A 383 -7.87 12.27 -17.71
C LEU A 383 -7.52 12.08 -16.23
N VAL A 384 -6.62 11.16 -15.96
CA VAL A 384 -6.03 10.98 -14.62
C VAL A 384 -4.53 10.83 -14.78
N LEU A 385 -3.79 11.72 -14.13
CA LEU A 385 -2.34 11.72 -14.12
C LEU A 385 -1.85 11.47 -12.71
N GLY A 386 -1.19 10.32 -12.50
CA GLY A 386 -0.45 10.01 -11.28
C GLY A 386 1.01 10.39 -11.45
N ILE A 387 1.59 11.05 -10.45
CA ILE A 387 2.95 11.59 -10.48
C ILE A 387 3.69 11.09 -9.25
N GLN A 388 4.89 10.52 -9.46
CA GLN A 388 5.78 10.06 -8.39
C GLN A 388 7.01 10.97 -8.32
N ALA A 389 7.26 11.50 -7.15
CA ALA A 389 8.42 12.27 -6.75
C ALA A 389 8.95 11.76 -5.40
N GLY A 390 9.52 12.61 -4.55
CA GLY A 390 9.98 12.25 -3.20
C GLY A 390 11.35 11.58 -3.15
N GLY A 391 11.73 11.09 -1.98
CA GLY A 391 13.06 10.53 -1.74
C GLY A 391 13.17 9.03 -2.03
N ASN A 392 14.28 8.62 -2.64
CA ASN A 392 14.61 7.21 -2.84
C ASN A 392 15.15 6.52 -1.58
N TYR A 393 15.71 7.29 -0.66
CA TYR A 393 16.45 6.77 0.49
C TYR A 393 15.57 6.39 1.70
N ASN A 394 14.50 7.13 1.95
CA ASN A 394 13.79 7.10 3.23
C ASN A 394 12.88 5.89 3.45
N LEU A 395 12.73 4.99 2.48
CA LEU A 395 11.58 4.11 2.43
C LEU A 395 11.91 2.62 2.33
N GLY A 396 13.12 2.27 2.70
CA GLY A 396 13.53 0.89 2.73
C GLY A 396 13.69 0.27 1.34
N MET A 397 13.49 -1.04 1.27
CA MET A 397 13.77 -1.83 0.05
C MET A 397 12.63 -1.80 -0.99
N HIS A 398 11.62 -0.94 -0.84
CA HIS A 398 10.45 -0.92 -1.71
C HIS A 398 10.49 0.17 -2.79
N ARG A 399 11.42 1.11 -2.70
CA ARG A 399 11.55 2.19 -3.69
C ARG A 399 12.34 1.75 -4.93
N HIS A 400 11.97 2.34 -6.06
CA HIS A 400 12.68 2.30 -7.32
C HIS A 400 13.40 3.63 -7.56
N LEU A 401 14.23 3.70 -8.59
CA LEU A 401 14.74 4.97 -9.12
C LEU A 401 13.72 5.51 -10.11
N ASP A 402 12.60 6.01 -9.58
CA ASP A 402 11.40 6.34 -10.35
C ASP A 402 10.97 7.82 -10.16
N GLN A 403 11.88 8.66 -9.69
CA GLN A 403 11.60 10.07 -9.48
C GLN A 403 11.32 10.77 -10.81
N GLY A 404 10.21 11.51 -10.85
CA GLY A 404 9.72 12.14 -12.06
C GLY A 404 8.89 11.21 -12.97
N THR A 405 8.62 9.96 -12.57
CA THR A 405 7.75 9.06 -13.34
C THR A 405 6.28 9.46 -13.21
N PHE A 406 5.49 9.03 -14.18
CA PHE A 406 4.05 9.29 -14.21
C PHE A 406 3.25 8.12 -14.81
N ILE A 407 1.98 8.07 -14.47
CA ILE A 407 0.98 7.20 -15.08
C ILE A 407 -0.11 8.09 -15.66
N LEU A 408 -0.53 7.79 -16.90
CA LEU A 408 -1.62 8.52 -17.58
C LEU A 408 -2.74 7.58 -17.93
N GLU A 409 -3.93 7.90 -17.47
CA GLU A 409 -5.19 7.28 -17.91
C GLU A 409 -6.07 8.31 -18.64
N ALA A 410 -6.73 7.86 -19.69
CA ALA A 410 -7.72 8.63 -20.44
C ALA A 410 -8.58 7.68 -21.27
N LEU A 411 -9.82 8.04 -21.52
CA LEU A 411 -10.75 7.24 -22.31
C LEU A 411 -10.95 5.81 -21.74
N GLY A 412 -10.77 5.64 -20.43
CA GLY A 412 -10.83 4.33 -19.76
C GLY A 412 -9.68 3.38 -20.10
N GLU A 413 -8.54 3.88 -20.61
CA GLU A 413 -7.32 3.13 -20.88
C GLU A 413 -6.12 3.77 -20.20
N ARG A 414 -5.18 2.93 -19.73
CA ARG A 414 -3.88 3.40 -19.22
C ARG A 414 -2.89 3.48 -20.38
N TRP A 415 -2.49 4.69 -20.73
CA TRP A 415 -1.62 5.03 -21.85
C TRP A 415 -0.15 5.07 -21.48
N ALA A 416 0.21 5.81 -20.42
CA ALA A 416 1.50 5.70 -19.78
C ALA A 416 1.37 4.73 -18.60
N ILE A 417 2.21 3.69 -18.60
CA ILE A 417 2.19 2.63 -17.58
C ILE A 417 3.46 2.68 -16.75
N ASP A 418 3.40 2.27 -15.51
CA ASP A 418 4.56 1.78 -14.78
C ASP A 418 4.68 0.25 -14.95
N SER A 419 5.83 -0.31 -14.64
CA SER A 419 6.04 -1.75 -14.67
C SER A 419 5.80 -2.40 -13.32
N GLY A 420 5.82 -1.62 -12.25
CA GLY A 420 5.59 -2.04 -10.88
C GLY A 420 6.48 -3.21 -10.45
N THR A 421 6.07 -3.87 -9.38
CA THR A 421 6.75 -5.06 -8.89
C THR A 421 6.29 -6.32 -9.61
N GLU A 422 7.18 -7.32 -9.69
CA GLU A 422 6.84 -8.71 -10.03
C GLU A 422 7.75 -9.69 -9.28
N ARG A 423 7.32 -10.95 -9.21
CA ARG A 423 7.89 -11.92 -8.29
C ARG A 423 9.36 -12.24 -8.56
N GLU A 424 9.76 -12.37 -9.83
CA GLU A 424 11.10 -12.84 -10.19
C GLU A 424 12.16 -11.79 -9.85
N THR A 425 11.96 -10.54 -10.28
CA THR A 425 12.85 -9.44 -9.93
C THR A 425 12.82 -9.19 -8.42
N TYR A 426 11.63 -9.13 -7.78
CA TYR A 426 11.49 -8.92 -6.34
C TYR A 426 12.28 -9.94 -5.50
N GLN A 427 12.35 -11.18 -5.91
CA GLN A 427 13.15 -12.20 -5.20
C GLN A 427 14.65 -12.02 -5.38
N ARG A 428 15.10 -11.46 -6.51
CA ARG A 428 16.52 -11.32 -6.88
C ARG A 428 17.16 -10.05 -6.33
N HIS A 429 16.45 -8.94 -6.31
CA HIS A 429 16.99 -7.63 -5.92
C HIS A 429 17.26 -7.44 -4.41
N ARG A 430 17.18 -8.50 -3.61
CA ARG A 430 17.49 -8.47 -2.17
C ARG A 430 18.94 -8.11 -1.87
N ASN A 431 19.87 -8.35 -2.79
CA ASN A 431 21.23 -7.87 -2.67
C ASN A 431 21.24 -6.35 -2.92
N LYS A 432 21.43 -5.55 -1.87
CA LYS A 432 21.42 -4.07 -1.93
C LYS A 432 22.39 -3.48 -2.95
N ARG A 433 23.50 -4.18 -3.27
CA ARG A 433 24.50 -3.71 -4.24
C ARG A 433 24.03 -3.85 -5.68
N GLN A 434 23.24 -4.87 -5.99
CA GLN A 434 22.74 -5.16 -7.34
C GLN A 434 21.33 -4.64 -7.61
N ARG A 435 20.68 -4.01 -6.62
CA ARG A 435 19.30 -3.57 -6.74
C ARG A 435 19.08 -2.69 -7.97
N TRP A 436 19.98 -1.77 -8.20
CA TRP A 436 19.88 -0.76 -9.27
C TRP A 436 20.29 -1.26 -10.67
N GLU A 437 20.57 -2.55 -10.82
CA GLU A 437 20.86 -3.18 -12.11
C GLU A 437 19.59 -3.73 -12.79
N PHE A 438 18.49 -3.88 -12.06
CA PHE A 438 17.25 -4.44 -12.59
C PHE A 438 16.42 -3.40 -13.30
N TYR A 439 15.96 -3.71 -14.52
CA TYR A 439 15.24 -2.78 -15.39
C TYR A 439 14.04 -2.11 -14.72
N ARG A 440 13.18 -2.88 -14.02
CA ARG A 440 12.00 -2.34 -13.37
C ARG A 440 12.27 -1.50 -12.11
N ILE A 441 13.51 -1.45 -11.68
CA ILE A 441 13.91 -0.75 -10.45
C ILE A 441 14.73 0.50 -10.76
N ARG A 442 15.47 0.51 -11.88
CA ARG A 442 16.24 1.65 -12.36
C ARG A 442 15.39 2.60 -13.20
N ALA A 443 15.81 3.86 -13.34
CA ALA A 443 15.02 4.89 -14.02
C ALA A 443 14.67 4.56 -15.48
N GLU A 444 15.49 3.78 -16.16
CA GLU A 444 15.24 3.34 -17.52
C GLU A 444 13.94 2.53 -17.67
N GLY A 445 13.49 1.86 -16.62
CA GLY A 445 12.23 1.10 -16.58
C GLY A 445 10.98 1.93 -16.26
N HIS A 446 11.13 3.24 -16.12
CA HIS A 446 10.09 4.19 -15.69
C HIS A 446 9.88 5.32 -16.70
N ASN A 447 8.86 6.14 -16.50
CA ASN A 447 8.49 7.25 -17.38
C ASN A 447 9.21 8.54 -16.96
N THR A 448 10.53 8.52 -17.01
CA THR A 448 11.37 9.63 -16.55
C THR A 448 12.57 9.84 -17.48
N LEU A 449 13.48 10.72 -17.06
CA LEU A 449 14.72 11.02 -17.78
C LEU A 449 15.80 9.98 -17.41
N VAL A 450 16.67 9.66 -18.38
CA VAL A 450 17.87 8.84 -18.18
C VAL A 450 19.04 9.52 -18.84
N PHE A 451 20.05 9.85 -18.07
CA PHE A 451 21.30 10.45 -18.55
C PHE A 451 22.39 9.39 -18.61
N ASN A 452 23.19 9.42 -19.70
CA ASN A 452 24.41 8.61 -19.86
C ASN A 452 24.24 7.17 -19.36
N PRO A 453 23.32 6.36 -19.92
CA PRO A 453 22.97 5.04 -19.41
C PRO A 453 24.20 4.12 -19.37
N VAL A 454 24.62 3.70 -18.17
CA VAL A 454 25.80 2.88 -17.89
C VAL A 454 25.51 1.86 -16.79
N ASN A 455 26.51 1.05 -16.43
CA ASN A 455 26.46 0.16 -15.27
C ASN A 455 26.46 0.97 -13.97
N GLY A 456 25.30 1.21 -13.40
CA GLY A 456 25.13 1.95 -12.16
C GLY A 456 23.70 2.44 -11.99
N PRO A 457 23.40 3.12 -10.90
CA PRO A 457 22.10 3.74 -10.73
C PRO A 457 21.92 4.90 -11.72
N ASP A 458 20.79 4.95 -12.42
CA ASP A 458 20.44 6.03 -13.36
C ASP A 458 20.07 7.35 -12.68
N GLN A 459 19.70 7.28 -11.41
CA GLN A 459 19.37 8.40 -10.54
C GLN A 459 20.13 8.23 -9.22
N ASN A 460 20.44 9.33 -8.55
CA ASN A 460 21.07 9.27 -7.23
C ASN A 460 20.13 8.59 -6.22
N PRO A 461 20.49 7.41 -5.68
CA PRO A 461 19.62 6.67 -4.75
C PRO A 461 19.35 7.38 -3.42
N LYS A 462 20.08 8.46 -3.13
CA LYS A 462 19.96 9.25 -1.89
C LYS A 462 19.29 10.61 -2.11
N ALA A 463 18.93 10.92 -3.35
CA ALA A 463 18.34 12.21 -3.68
C ALA A 463 16.90 12.34 -3.17
N GLU A 464 16.53 13.57 -2.92
CA GLU A 464 15.15 14.01 -2.74
C GLU A 464 14.66 14.70 -4.01
N CYS A 465 13.41 14.47 -4.37
CA CYS A 465 12.74 15.09 -5.51
C CYS A 465 11.44 15.74 -5.01
N PRO A 466 11.48 16.97 -4.51
CA PRO A 466 10.27 17.60 -4.00
C PRO A 466 9.35 18.06 -5.13
N ILE A 467 8.04 18.03 -4.87
CA ILE A 467 7.04 18.77 -5.64
C ILE A 467 7.07 20.22 -5.15
N THR A 468 7.75 21.09 -5.90
CA THR A 468 7.99 22.50 -5.54
C THR A 468 6.78 23.40 -5.81
N THR A 469 5.95 23.03 -6.77
CA THR A 469 4.71 23.73 -7.10
C THR A 469 3.58 22.73 -7.28
N PHE A 470 2.46 22.98 -6.60
CA PHE A 470 1.21 22.26 -6.82
C PHE A 470 0.07 23.28 -6.86
N LYS A 471 -0.63 23.35 -7.99
CA LYS A 471 -1.78 24.27 -8.19
C LYS A 471 -2.92 23.51 -8.83
N SER A 472 -4.13 23.75 -8.33
CA SER A 472 -5.37 23.21 -8.85
C SER A 472 -6.30 24.41 -9.14
N GLU A 473 -6.44 24.76 -10.40
CA GLU A 473 -7.25 25.87 -10.90
C GLU A 473 -8.33 25.32 -11.83
N ALA A 474 -9.39 26.07 -12.08
CA ALA A 474 -10.54 25.59 -12.85
C ALA A 474 -10.20 25.01 -14.22
N ASN A 475 -9.22 25.58 -14.93
CA ASN A 475 -8.85 25.16 -16.28
C ASN A 475 -7.42 24.60 -16.35
N ARG A 476 -6.70 24.56 -15.23
CA ARG A 476 -5.30 24.13 -15.22
C ARG A 476 -4.92 23.54 -13.87
N ALA A 477 -4.49 22.31 -13.89
CA ALA A 477 -3.83 21.69 -12.75
C ALA A 477 -2.33 21.53 -13.06
N THR A 478 -1.46 21.87 -12.11
CA THR A 478 0.00 21.90 -12.31
C THR A 478 0.70 21.24 -11.15
N ALA A 479 1.69 20.39 -11.45
CA ALA A 479 2.67 19.88 -10.50
C ALA A 479 4.07 20.04 -11.07
N THR A 480 4.97 20.71 -10.35
CA THR A 480 6.38 20.91 -10.75
C THR A 480 7.30 20.21 -9.75
N LEU A 481 8.21 19.42 -10.27
CA LEU A 481 9.20 18.63 -9.54
C LEU A 481 10.60 19.19 -9.76
N ASP A 482 11.38 19.24 -8.69
CA ASP A 482 12.81 19.52 -8.79
C ASP A 482 13.60 18.21 -8.87
N LEU A 483 14.20 17.94 -10.02
CA LEU A 483 15.02 16.76 -10.29
C LEU A 483 16.54 17.06 -10.20
N THR A 484 16.93 18.25 -9.77
CA THR A 484 18.34 18.67 -9.76
C THR A 484 19.20 17.74 -8.91
N ASP A 485 18.78 17.43 -7.68
CA ASP A 485 19.51 16.51 -6.80
C ASP A 485 19.51 15.06 -7.32
N VAL A 486 18.49 14.69 -8.09
CA VAL A 486 18.36 13.35 -8.68
C VAL A 486 19.48 13.09 -9.67
N TYR A 487 19.89 14.12 -10.40
CA TYR A 487 20.95 14.09 -11.41
C TYR A 487 22.12 15.03 -11.06
N ALA A 488 22.40 15.27 -9.78
CA ALA A 488 23.32 16.30 -9.29
C ALA A 488 24.74 16.24 -9.88
N ASP A 489 25.24 15.05 -10.24
CA ASP A 489 26.55 14.90 -10.85
C ASP A 489 26.60 15.39 -12.33
N LEU A 490 25.42 15.45 -12.98
CA LEU A 490 25.29 15.66 -14.43
C LEU A 490 24.67 17.01 -14.80
N VAL A 491 23.84 17.59 -13.92
CA VAL A 491 23.10 18.83 -14.20
C VAL A 491 23.37 19.91 -13.17
N THR A 492 23.20 21.16 -13.56
CA THR A 492 23.09 22.33 -12.67
C THR A 492 21.63 22.65 -12.36
N HIS A 493 20.73 22.27 -13.29
CA HIS A 493 19.30 22.41 -13.14
C HIS A 493 18.57 21.29 -13.88
N ALA A 494 17.57 20.68 -13.25
CA ALA A 494 16.61 19.79 -13.91
C ALA A 494 15.25 19.92 -13.21
N GLN A 495 14.25 20.30 -13.99
CA GLN A 495 12.88 20.48 -13.50
C GLN A 495 11.90 19.81 -14.44
N ARG A 496 10.89 19.12 -13.88
CA ARG A 496 9.79 18.53 -14.66
C ARG A 496 8.46 19.11 -14.21
N THR A 497 7.69 19.63 -15.15
CA THR A 497 6.36 20.17 -14.90
C THR A 497 5.31 19.34 -15.62
N PHE A 498 4.28 18.94 -14.91
CA PHE A 498 3.08 18.28 -15.41
C PHE A 498 1.90 19.23 -15.34
N GLU A 499 1.12 19.29 -16.41
CA GLU A 499 -0.07 20.13 -16.49
C GLU A 499 -1.23 19.36 -17.14
N ILE A 500 -2.42 19.42 -16.52
CA ILE A 500 -3.68 19.14 -17.23
C ILE A 500 -4.27 20.49 -17.62
N ILE A 501 -4.53 20.70 -18.89
CA ILE A 501 -5.02 21.96 -19.44
C ILE A 501 -6.42 21.74 -20.01
N ASP A 502 -7.37 22.62 -19.64
CA ASP A 502 -8.77 22.63 -20.08
C ASP A 502 -9.49 21.29 -19.87
N HIS A 503 -9.00 20.44 -18.95
CA HIS A 503 -9.46 19.06 -18.74
C HIS A 503 -9.37 18.17 -20.00
N ARG A 504 -8.57 18.56 -20.99
CA ARG A 504 -8.55 17.93 -22.33
C ARG A 504 -7.23 17.25 -22.69
N TYR A 505 -6.11 17.76 -22.24
CA TYR A 505 -4.80 17.22 -22.58
C TYR A 505 -3.78 17.45 -21.48
N VAL A 506 -2.74 16.67 -21.52
CA VAL A 506 -1.59 16.77 -20.62
C VAL A 506 -0.42 17.42 -21.35
N VAL A 507 0.33 18.27 -20.68
CA VAL A 507 1.63 18.76 -21.13
C VAL A 507 2.67 18.37 -20.10
N ILE A 508 3.78 17.78 -20.55
CA ILE A 508 4.96 17.48 -19.74
C ILE A 508 6.09 18.35 -20.25
N THR A 509 6.67 19.15 -19.38
CA THR A 509 7.80 20.02 -19.72
C THR A 509 9.00 19.66 -18.85
N ASP A 510 10.11 19.30 -19.47
CA ASP A 510 11.43 19.15 -18.83
C ASP A 510 12.31 20.34 -19.19
N ASP A 511 12.86 21.00 -18.18
CA ASP A 511 13.81 22.11 -18.31
C ASP A 511 15.15 21.68 -17.70
N ILE A 512 16.20 21.65 -18.52
CA ILE A 512 17.46 20.96 -18.18
C ILE A 512 18.64 21.84 -18.54
N GLU A 513 19.57 21.99 -17.58
CA GLU A 513 20.91 22.57 -17.79
C GLU A 513 21.97 21.54 -17.38
N ALA A 514 22.57 20.86 -18.37
CA ALA A 514 23.61 19.88 -18.10
C ALA A 514 24.96 20.55 -17.89
N LYS A 515 25.78 20.00 -16.98
CA LYS A 515 27.16 20.49 -16.69
C LYS A 515 28.11 20.30 -17.87
N SER A 516 27.83 19.31 -18.70
CA SER A 516 28.57 18.97 -19.93
C SER A 516 27.63 18.28 -20.92
N PRO A 517 27.98 18.28 -22.23
CA PRO A 517 27.20 17.53 -23.22
C PRO A 517 27.00 16.10 -22.76
N SER A 518 25.74 15.65 -22.75
CA SER A 518 25.34 14.36 -22.20
C SER A 518 24.37 13.64 -23.12
N GLU A 519 24.45 12.32 -23.17
CA GLU A 519 23.40 11.51 -23.74
C GLU A 519 22.17 11.58 -22.85
N LEU A 520 20.99 11.86 -23.41
CA LEU A 520 19.73 11.99 -22.67
C LEU A 520 18.62 11.25 -23.37
N TRP A 521 17.91 10.43 -22.60
CA TRP A 521 16.69 9.77 -22.99
C TRP A 521 15.50 10.28 -22.19
N TRP A 522 14.39 10.56 -22.86
CA TRP A 522 13.06 10.74 -22.30
C TRP A 522 12.23 9.49 -22.62
N PHE A 523 11.59 8.87 -21.62
CA PHE A 523 10.81 7.63 -21.80
C PHE A 523 9.37 7.76 -21.36
N MET A 524 8.47 7.08 -22.09
CA MET A 524 7.10 6.78 -21.70
C MET A 524 6.77 5.33 -22.08
N HIS A 525 6.57 4.48 -21.08
CA HIS A 525 6.21 3.07 -21.27
C HIS A 525 4.73 2.91 -21.60
N THR A 526 4.40 2.02 -22.52
CA THR A 526 3.03 1.78 -22.96
C THR A 526 2.80 0.34 -23.37
N ARG A 527 1.53 -0.07 -23.40
CA ARG A 527 1.06 -1.32 -24.03
C ARG A 527 0.27 -1.05 -25.32
N ALA A 528 0.19 0.19 -25.74
CA ALA A 528 -0.49 0.58 -26.98
C ALA A 528 0.34 0.20 -28.21
N GLY A 529 -0.32 -0.02 -29.35
CA GLY A 529 0.34 0.05 -30.64
C GLY A 529 0.74 1.50 -30.93
N VAL A 530 1.91 1.73 -31.51
CA VAL A 530 2.43 3.07 -31.77
C VAL A 530 2.75 3.22 -33.25
N LYS A 531 2.20 4.27 -33.86
CA LYS A 531 2.55 4.71 -35.24
C LYS A 531 3.27 6.04 -35.12
N LEU A 532 4.46 6.14 -35.68
CA LEU A 532 5.30 7.35 -35.63
C LEU A 532 5.15 8.16 -36.91
N GLU A 533 5.12 9.50 -36.76
CA GLU A 533 5.14 10.48 -37.85
C GLU A 533 6.00 11.69 -37.38
N GLY A 534 7.35 11.50 -37.35
CA GLY A 534 8.31 12.53 -36.93
C GLY A 534 8.12 12.94 -35.48
N GLN A 535 7.68 14.17 -35.24
CA GLN A 535 7.39 14.73 -33.90
C GLN A 535 6.08 14.24 -33.31
N THR A 536 5.32 13.41 -34.03
CA THR A 536 4.02 12.90 -33.56
C THR A 536 4.07 11.39 -33.46
N ALA A 537 3.43 10.87 -32.41
CA ALA A 537 3.16 9.45 -32.23
C ALA A 537 1.67 9.25 -31.95
N LEU A 538 1.01 8.37 -32.72
CA LEU A 538 -0.35 7.94 -32.48
C LEU A 538 -0.33 6.60 -31.75
N LEU A 539 -0.76 6.60 -30.50
CA LEU A 539 -0.92 5.41 -29.68
C LEU A 539 -2.34 4.86 -29.86
N THR A 540 -2.46 3.57 -30.11
CA THR A 540 -3.76 2.91 -30.33
C THR A 540 -3.93 1.73 -29.37
N ARG A 541 -5.04 1.71 -28.63
CA ARG A 541 -5.39 0.64 -27.71
C ARG A 541 -6.89 0.42 -27.69
N ARG A 542 -7.33 -0.83 -27.93
CA ARG A 542 -8.75 -1.22 -27.94
C ARG A 542 -9.66 -0.26 -28.72
N GLY A 543 -9.19 0.18 -29.90
CA GLY A 543 -9.93 1.11 -30.77
C GLY A 543 -9.94 2.57 -30.32
N LYS A 544 -9.26 2.92 -29.22
CA LYS A 544 -9.09 4.28 -28.73
C LYS A 544 -7.72 4.81 -29.11
N HIS A 545 -7.57 6.14 -29.09
CA HIS A 545 -6.35 6.81 -29.54
C HIS A 545 -5.86 7.85 -28.54
N LEU A 546 -4.54 7.93 -28.39
CA LEU A 546 -3.85 9.04 -27.73
C LEU A 546 -2.80 9.57 -28.70
N LYS A 547 -2.83 10.86 -28.97
CA LYS A 547 -1.81 11.55 -29.76
C LYS A 547 -0.75 12.12 -28.82
N ALA A 548 0.51 11.78 -29.07
CA ALA A 548 1.66 12.42 -28.43
C ALA A 548 2.34 13.34 -29.46
N GLU A 549 2.68 14.58 -29.05
CA GLU A 549 3.31 15.59 -29.91
C GLU A 549 4.50 16.21 -29.18
N ILE A 550 5.69 16.22 -29.81
CA ILE A 550 6.83 17.00 -29.33
C ILE A 550 6.61 18.45 -29.76
N LEU A 551 6.45 19.33 -28.76
CA LEU A 551 6.29 20.78 -28.98
C LEU A 551 7.63 21.51 -28.93
N SER A 552 8.65 20.93 -28.29
CA SER A 552 10.01 21.44 -28.19
C SER A 552 10.95 20.29 -27.85
N PRO A 553 12.19 20.28 -28.39
CA PRO A 553 12.69 21.11 -29.47
C PRO A 553 12.13 20.68 -30.84
N SER A 554 12.22 21.58 -31.83
CA SER A 554 11.60 21.39 -33.15
C SER A 554 12.27 20.32 -34.04
N ASP A 555 13.47 19.91 -33.74
CA ASP A 555 14.27 18.88 -34.44
C ASP A 555 14.20 17.50 -33.77
N ALA A 556 13.61 17.40 -32.56
CA ALA A 556 13.44 16.11 -31.89
C ALA A 556 12.38 15.25 -32.56
N ILE A 557 12.58 13.93 -32.55
CA ILE A 557 11.64 12.95 -33.07
C ILE A 557 11.37 11.85 -32.06
N PHE A 558 10.19 11.25 -32.15
CA PHE A 558 9.90 10.04 -31.39
C PHE A 558 10.54 8.81 -32.00
N THR A 559 10.98 7.90 -31.14
CA THR A 559 11.34 6.52 -31.46
C THR A 559 10.54 5.54 -30.60
N VAL A 560 10.44 4.29 -31.01
CA VAL A 560 9.80 3.21 -30.25
C VAL A 560 10.79 2.09 -30.03
N LEU A 561 11.00 1.74 -28.77
CA LEU A 561 11.89 0.66 -28.36
C LEU A 561 11.08 -0.40 -27.58
N ASP A 562 11.59 -1.62 -27.53
CA ASP A 562 11.09 -2.61 -26.59
C ASP A 562 11.41 -2.19 -25.15
N ALA A 563 10.58 -2.60 -24.20
CA ALA A 563 10.80 -2.34 -22.76
C ALA A 563 11.86 -3.30 -22.20
N VAL A 564 13.10 -3.14 -22.68
CA VAL A 564 14.30 -3.89 -22.28
C VAL A 564 15.44 -2.90 -22.01
N PRO A 565 16.48 -3.31 -21.26
CA PRO A 565 17.66 -2.47 -21.05
C PRO A 565 18.29 -1.99 -22.36
N LEU A 566 18.79 -0.74 -22.39
CA LEU A 566 19.61 -0.22 -23.47
C LEU A 566 20.91 -1.04 -23.58
N PRO A 567 21.60 -1.03 -24.74
CA PRO A 567 22.84 -1.80 -24.92
C PRO A 567 23.95 -1.49 -23.90
N THR A 568 24.00 -0.27 -23.39
CA THR A 568 24.95 0.20 -22.40
C THR A 568 24.53 -0.07 -20.96
N SER A 569 23.29 -0.47 -20.73
CA SER A 569 22.70 -0.70 -19.42
C SER A 569 22.91 -2.15 -18.93
N PRO A 570 22.97 -2.39 -17.61
CA PRO A 570 23.05 -3.76 -17.07
C PRO A 570 21.79 -4.56 -17.40
N ASN A 571 22.01 -5.84 -17.70
CA ASN A 571 20.91 -6.76 -18.00
C ASN A 571 21.06 -8.09 -17.24
N PRO A 572 20.88 -8.10 -15.91
CA PRO A 572 20.90 -9.30 -15.12
C PRO A 572 19.70 -10.19 -15.44
N LYS A 573 19.74 -11.46 -15.00
CA LYS A 573 18.57 -12.33 -15.11
C LYS A 573 17.39 -11.75 -14.33
N GLN A 574 16.32 -11.39 -15.03
CA GLN A 574 15.14 -10.68 -14.51
C GLN A 574 13.89 -11.08 -15.30
N ALA A 575 12.71 -10.65 -14.83
CA ALA A 575 11.48 -10.87 -15.56
C ALA A 575 11.50 -10.11 -16.90
N ASN A 576 10.87 -10.69 -17.91
CA ASN A 576 10.67 -10.00 -19.18
C ASN A 576 9.51 -8.99 -19.09
N ASN A 577 9.47 -8.09 -20.08
CA ASN A 577 8.44 -7.07 -20.21
C ASN A 577 7.62 -7.25 -21.52
N THR A 578 7.42 -8.47 -21.96
CA THR A 578 6.70 -8.80 -23.18
C THR A 578 5.38 -8.03 -23.30
N GLY A 579 5.13 -7.45 -24.47
CA GLY A 579 3.95 -6.63 -24.75
C GLY A 579 3.99 -5.22 -24.17
N ARG A 580 5.15 -4.77 -23.68
CA ARG A 580 5.41 -3.39 -23.27
C ARG A 580 6.44 -2.78 -24.22
N ARG A 581 6.31 -1.47 -24.45
CA ARG A 581 7.19 -0.67 -25.29
C ARG A 581 7.53 0.62 -24.55
N LYS A 582 8.60 1.28 -24.96
CA LYS A 582 8.92 2.65 -24.56
C LYS A 582 8.87 3.56 -25.78
N LEU A 583 7.98 4.56 -25.75
CA LEU A 583 8.06 5.74 -26.59
C LEU A 583 9.22 6.58 -26.04
N ALA A 584 10.15 6.96 -26.90
CA ALA A 584 11.39 7.61 -26.48
C ALA A 584 11.72 8.83 -27.32
N ILE A 585 12.40 9.79 -26.71
CA ILE A 585 13.12 10.89 -27.39
C ILE A 585 14.57 10.75 -26.95
N HIS A 586 15.51 10.85 -27.91
CA HIS A 586 16.94 10.67 -27.67
C HIS A 586 17.76 11.88 -28.14
N PHE A 587 18.65 12.32 -27.28
CA PHE A 587 19.61 13.38 -27.55
C PHE A 587 21.01 12.87 -27.25
N THR A 588 21.97 13.10 -28.15
CA THR A 588 23.37 12.64 -27.99
C THR A 588 24.24 13.65 -27.24
N ASP A 589 23.91 14.94 -27.34
CA ASP A 589 24.72 16.05 -26.83
C ASP A 589 23.84 17.08 -26.10
N ALA A 590 22.99 16.62 -25.18
CA ALA A 590 22.13 17.51 -24.39
C ALA A 590 22.96 18.44 -23.49
N THR A 591 22.72 19.75 -23.59
CA THR A 591 23.27 20.80 -22.72
C THR A 591 22.13 21.58 -22.07
N ASN A 592 21.73 22.70 -22.68
CA ASN A 592 20.57 23.48 -22.28
C ASN A 592 19.38 23.04 -23.13
N LEU A 593 18.44 22.29 -22.53
CA LEU A 593 17.39 21.61 -23.28
C LEU A 593 16.03 21.80 -22.62
N LYS A 594 15.05 22.20 -23.41
CA LYS A 594 13.65 22.23 -23.01
C LYS A 594 12.84 21.26 -23.83
N ILE A 595 12.49 20.13 -23.22
CA ILE A 595 11.63 19.12 -23.83
C ILE A 595 10.18 19.42 -23.46
N LYS A 596 9.29 19.50 -24.43
CA LYS A 596 7.87 19.70 -24.18
C LYS A 596 7.04 18.72 -25.00
N VAL A 597 6.32 17.84 -24.31
CA VAL A 597 5.47 16.80 -24.91
C VAL A 597 4.03 17.05 -24.51
N LYS A 598 3.14 17.05 -25.53
CA LYS A 598 1.69 17.13 -25.35
C LYS A 598 1.06 15.77 -25.61
N LEU A 599 0.18 15.33 -24.71
CA LEU A 599 -0.55 14.08 -24.78
C LEU A 599 -2.05 14.38 -24.86
N THR A 600 -2.68 14.09 -25.99
CA THR A 600 -4.08 14.43 -26.26
C THR A 600 -4.89 13.17 -26.54
N PRO A 601 -5.86 12.81 -25.68
CA PRO A 601 -6.83 11.75 -25.99
C PRO A 601 -7.68 12.16 -27.20
N GLU A 602 -7.81 11.27 -28.18
CA GLU A 602 -8.64 11.51 -29.34
C GLU A 602 -9.92 10.66 -29.26
N VAL A 603 -11.04 11.33 -29.08
CA VAL A 603 -12.35 10.73 -29.27
C VAL A 603 -12.64 10.85 -30.77
N ARG A 604 -12.53 9.75 -31.53
CA ARG A 604 -13.05 9.77 -32.90
C ARG A 604 -14.57 9.78 -32.84
N PRO A 605 -15.23 10.62 -33.64
CA PRO A 605 -16.69 10.67 -33.75
C PRO A 605 -17.29 9.35 -34.21
#